data_672d281595a86996aab077e08164bd80
#
_entry.id   672d281595a86996aab077e08164bd80
#
_cell.length_a   1.000
_cell.length_b   1.000
_cell.length_c   1.000
_cell.angle_alpha   90.00
_cell.angle_beta   90.00
_cell.angle_gamma   90.00
#
_symmetry.space_group_name_H-M   'P 1'
#
loop_
_entity.id
_entity.type
_entity.pdbx_description
1 polymer ?
#
loop_
_entity_poly.entity_id
_entity_poly.type
_entity_poly.pdbx_seq_one_letter_code
_entity_poly.pdbx_strand_id
1 'polypeptide(L)'
;DLFDQGQYEAAEKQLNWVLQNQQIPFVRALAIQRLATVQLQQKKYDAALATLKMPVDAAFEALILETQGDVLYAQGKNKEALAVYEQALAKTVQDAPGLQLLQLKADELR
;
A
#
# COMPACT_ATOMS: atom_id res chain seq x y z
N ASP A 1 1.26 22.16 1.21
CA ASP A 1 1.47 23.35 2.03
C ASP A 1 1.70 22.97 3.49
N LEU A 2 1.90 23.94 4.36
CA LEU A 2 2.20 23.66 5.77
C LEU A 2 1.06 22.97 6.51
N PHE A 3 -0.18 23.28 6.16
CA PHE A 3 -1.34 22.64 6.77
C PHE A 3 -1.38 21.15 6.40
N ASP A 4 -1.23 20.84 5.12
CA ASP A 4 -1.23 19.46 4.65
C ASP A 4 -0.06 18.69 5.25
N GLN A 5 1.11 19.30 5.31
CA GLN A 5 2.29 18.65 5.89
C GLN A 5 2.07 18.31 7.36
N GLY A 6 1.45 19.20 8.12
CA GLY A 6 1.14 18.93 9.52
C GLY A 6 0.16 17.77 9.68
N GLN A 7 -0.82 17.65 8.79
CA GLN A 7 -1.75 16.53 8.82
C GLN A 7 -1.07 15.21 8.47
N TYR A 8 -0.17 15.22 7.49
CA TYR A 8 0.58 14.01 7.14
C TYR A 8 1.47 13.57 8.31
N GLU A 9 2.15 14.48 8.95
CA GLU A 9 3.00 14.16 10.10
C GLU A 9 2.18 13.57 11.26
N ALA A 10 1.01 14.14 11.52
CA ALA A 10 0.14 13.64 12.57
C ALA A 10 -0.36 12.22 12.23
N ALA A 11 -0.74 11.99 10.98
CA ALA A 11 -1.20 10.67 10.52
C ALA A 11 -0.08 9.65 10.64
N GLU A 12 1.13 9.99 10.20
CA GLU A 12 2.29 9.09 10.31
C GLU A 12 2.57 8.73 11.77
N LYS A 13 2.51 9.71 12.65
CA LYS A 13 2.74 9.48 14.08
C LYS A 13 1.75 8.50 14.66
N GLN A 14 0.46 8.67 14.33
CA GLN A 14 -0.59 7.78 14.81
C GLN A 14 -0.40 6.36 14.27
N LEU A 15 -0.08 6.23 12.99
CA LEU A 15 0.11 4.92 12.36
C LEU A 15 1.34 4.21 12.89
N ASN A 16 2.43 4.94 13.14
CA ASN A 16 3.61 4.38 13.77
C ASN A 16 3.31 3.90 15.18
N TRP A 17 2.48 4.64 15.93
CA TRP A 17 2.06 4.21 17.25
C TRP A 17 1.30 2.88 17.18
N VAL A 18 0.38 2.75 16.20
CA VAL A 18 -0.37 1.50 16.00
C VAL A 18 0.60 0.35 15.71
N LEU A 19 1.58 0.56 14.83
CA LEU A 19 2.54 -0.48 14.47
C LEU A 19 3.40 -0.92 15.65
N GLN A 20 3.69 0.00 16.58
CA GLN A 20 4.49 -0.32 17.77
C GLN A 20 3.68 -1.01 18.86
N ASN A 21 2.36 -0.79 18.91
CA ASN A 21 1.54 -1.18 20.05
C ASN A 21 0.47 -2.23 19.75
N GLN A 22 0.19 -2.51 18.48
CA GLN A 22 -0.85 -3.46 18.10
C GLN A 22 -0.24 -4.72 17.51
N GLN A 23 -0.80 -5.87 17.92
CA GLN A 23 -0.33 -7.18 17.46
C GLN A 23 -1.34 -7.88 16.54
N ILE A 24 -2.55 -7.33 16.41
CA ILE A 24 -3.61 -7.94 15.61
C ILE A 24 -3.21 -7.87 14.13
N PRO A 25 -3.11 -9.04 13.43
CA PRO A 25 -2.58 -9.07 12.07
C PRO A 25 -3.30 -8.14 11.08
N PHE A 26 -4.63 -8.11 11.12
CA PHE A 26 -5.39 -7.23 10.24
C PHE A 26 -5.09 -5.75 10.52
N VAL A 27 -5.05 -5.37 11.81
CA VAL A 27 -4.77 -3.99 12.21
C VAL A 27 -3.38 -3.57 11.75
N ARG A 28 -2.40 -4.45 11.92
CA ARG A 28 -1.04 -4.16 11.48
C ARG A 28 -0.95 -3.99 9.96
N ALA A 29 -1.58 -4.91 9.21
CA ALA A 29 -1.56 -4.84 7.76
C ALA A 29 -2.21 -3.54 7.26
N LEU A 30 -3.35 -3.16 7.86
CA LEU A 30 -4.04 -1.94 7.50
C LEU A 30 -3.21 -0.70 7.83
N ALA A 31 -2.53 -0.71 8.99
CA ALA A 31 -1.66 0.41 9.38
C ALA A 31 -0.47 0.55 8.43
N ILE A 32 0.13 -0.56 8.02
CA ILE A 32 1.22 -0.56 7.03
C ILE A 32 0.75 0.05 5.72
N GLN A 33 -0.39 -0.40 5.22
CA GLN A 33 -0.95 0.09 3.97
C GLN A 33 -1.26 1.58 4.05
N ARG A 34 -1.86 2.03 5.14
CA ARG A 34 -2.21 3.44 5.31
C ARG A 34 -0.97 4.32 5.48
N LEU A 35 0.03 3.85 6.22
CA LEU A 35 1.28 4.59 6.36
C LEU A 35 1.96 4.77 5.00
N ALA A 36 2.03 3.70 4.22
CA ALA A 36 2.60 3.79 2.88
C ALA A 36 1.82 4.77 1.99
N THR A 37 0.48 4.76 2.11
CA THR A 37 -0.36 5.68 1.35
C THR A 37 -0.11 7.14 1.73
N VAL A 38 0.03 7.42 3.03
CA VAL A 38 0.34 8.78 3.50
C VAL A 38 1.71 9.21 3.00
N GLN A 39 2.68 8.31 3.01
CA GLN A 39 4.01 8.60 2.48
C GLN A 39 3.96 8.85 0.96
N LEU A 40 3.17 8.05 0.25
CA LEU A 40 2.96 8.23 -1.18
C LEU A 40 2.35 9.61 -1.50
N GLN A 41 1.37 10.03 -0.71
CA GLN A 41 0.74 11.34 -0.89
C GLN A 41 1.74 12.48 -0.74
N GLN A 42 2.77 12.27 0.05
CA GLN A 42 3.87 13.23 0.22
C GLN A 42 4.97 13.06 -0.83
N LYS A 43 4.80 12.13 -1.77
CA LYS A 43 5.81 11.78 -2.78
C LYS A 43 7.10 11.22 -2.16
N LYS A 44 6.99 10.62 -0.98
CA LYS A 44 8.09 9.92 -0.32
C LYS A 44 8.09 8.46 -0.76
N TYR A 45 8.45 8.23 -2.02
CA TYR A 45 8.31 6.91 -2.65
C TYR A 45 9.17 5.84 -1.98
N ASP A 46 10.43 6.15 -1.70
CA ASP A 46 11.33 5.17 -1.08
C ASP A 46 10.85 4.79 0.32
N ALA A 47 10.36 5.77 1.09
CA ALA A 47 9.81 5.50 2.42
C ALA A 47 8.58 4.61 2.32
N ALA A 48 7.68 4.89 1.35
CA ALA A 48 6.49 4.09 1.15
C ALA A 48 6.84 2.64 0.79
N LEU A 49 7.79 2.44 -0.11
CA LEU A 49 8.22 1.09 -0.49
C LEU A 49 8.87 0.36 0.69
N ALA A 50 9.66 1.07 1.50
CA ALA A 50 10.26 0.47 2.69
C ALA A 50 9.19 0.04 3.70
N THR A 51 8.18 0.89 3.91
CA THR A 51 7.05 0.55 4.79
C THR A 51 6.35 -0.72 4.33
N LEU A 52 6.16 -0.88 3.01
CA LEU A 52 5.45 -2.03 2.45
C LEU A 52 6.26 -3.33 2.51
N LYS A 53 7.53 -3.26 2.87
CA LYS A 53 8.36 -4.46 3.08
C LYS A 53 8.20 -5.05 4.46
N MET A 54 7.49 -4.38 5.37
CA MET A 54 7.24 -4.94 6.70
C MET A 54 6.40 -6.21 6.57
N PRO A 55 6.73 -7.26 7.36
CA PRO A 55 6.02 -8.54 7.22
C PRO A 55 4.56 -8.45 7.64
N VAL A 56 3.70 -9.13 6.88
CA VAL A 56 2.27 -9.27 7.19
C VAL A 56 1.88 -10.73 7.00
N ASP A 57 0.74 -11.11 7.57
CA ASP A 57 0.19 -12.44 7.33
C ASP A 57 -0.17 -12.60 5.85
N ALA A 58 -0.06 -13.84 5.37
CA ALA A 58 -0.34 -14.16 3.96
C ALA A 58 -1.71 -13.68 3.50
N ALA A 59 -2.70 -13.68 4.40
CA ALA A 59 -4.06 -13.23 4.08
C ALA A 59 -4.11 -11.77 3.62
N PHE A 60 -3.11 -10.96 3.94
CA PHE A 60 -3.10 -9.53 3.64
C PHE A 60 -2.05 -9.14 2.60
N GLU A 61 -1.36 -10.12 2.01
CA GLU A 61 -0.30 -9.83 1.03
C GLU A 61 -0.83 -9.13 -0.22
N ALA A 62 -2.04 -9.49 -0.68
CA ALA A 62 -2.61 -8.86 -1.87
C ALA A 62 -2.81 -7.35 -1.67
N LEU A 63 -3.27 -6.95 -0.47
CA LEU A 63 -3.44 -5.53 -0.13
C LEU A 63 -2.10 -4.78 -0.20
N ILE A 64 -1.06 -5.37 0.36
CA ILE A 64 0.26 -4.76 0.37
C ILE A 64 0.82 -4.66 -1.05
N LEU A 65 0.68 -5.71 -1.84
CA LEU A 65 1.15 -5.72 -3.24
C LEU A 65 0.42 -4.69 -4.09
N GLU A 66 -0.89 -4.55 -3.93
CA GLU A 66 -1.64 -3.53 -4.66
C GLU A 66 -1.10 -2.13 -4.35
N THR A 67 -0.87 -1.84 -3.08
CA THR A 67 -0.35 -0.53 -2.67
C THR A 67 1.08 -0.33 -3.18
N GLN A 68 1.89 -1.40 -3.20
CA GLN A 68 3.23 -1.34 -3.80
C GLN A 68 3.15 -0.99 -5.29
N GLY A 69 2.20 -1.58 -6.01
CA GLY A 69 1.95 -1.24 -7.39
C GLY A 69 1.58 0.23 -7.57
N ASP A 70 0.75 0.76 -6.66
CA ASP A 70 0.35 2.16 -6.68
C ASP A 70 1.56 3.09 -6.55
N VAL A 71 2.50 2.76 -5.66
CA VAL A 71 3.73 3.55 -5.48
C VAL A 71 4.58 3.50 -6.76
N LEU A 72 4.77 2.31 -7.31
CA LEU A 72 5.56 2.13 -8.52
C LEU A 72 4.94 2.88 -9.70
N TYR A 73 3.62 2.83 -9.82
CA TYR A 73 2.91 3.59 -10.86
C TYR A 73 3.15 5.10 -10.69
N ALA A 74 3.07 5.60 -9.46
CA ALA A 74 3.31 7.02 -9.19
C ALA A 74 4.74 7.43 -9.55
N GLN A 75 5.69 6.52 -9.46
CA GLN A 75 7.07 6.75 -9.89
C GLN A 75 7.25 6.67 -11.41
N GLY A 76 6.20 6.33 -12.15
CA GLY A 76 6.30 6.13 -13.60
C GLY A 76 6.87 4.78 -14.00
N LYS A 77 7.01 3.85 -13.06
CA LYS A 77 7.56 2.52 -13.31
C LYS A 77 6.44 1.55 -13.69
N ASN A 78 5.85 1.79 -14.88
CA ASN A 78 4.62 1.10 -15.26
C ASN A 78 4.78 -0.40 -15.42
N LYS A 79 5.90 -0.88 -15.97
CA LYS A 79 6.13 -2.32 -16.11
C LYS A 79 6.24 -3.01 -14.77
N GLU A 80 6.98 -2.40 -13.85
CA GLU A 80 7.11 -2.95 -12.50
C GLU A 80 5.79 -2.91 -11.75
N ALA A 81 5.03 -1.82 -11.91
CA ALA A 81 3.71 -1.70 -11.29
C ALA A 81 2.78 -2.80 -11.80
N LEU A 82 2.74 -3.03 -13.11
CA LEU A 82 1.92 -4.10 -13.68
C LEU A 82 2.29 -5.46 -13.11
N ALA A 83 3.59 -5.77 -13.05
CA ALA A 83 4.04 -7.06 -12.52
C ALA A 83 3.56 -7.26 -11.09
N VAL A 84 3.61 -6.21 -10.26
CA VAL A 84 3.18 -6.29 -8.86
C VAL A 84 1.65 -6.39 -8.76
N TYR A 85 0.90 -5.66 -9.59
CA TYR A 85 -0.55 -5.81 -9.63
C TYR A 85 -0.94 -7.23 -10.03
N GLU A 86 -0.23 -7.84 -10.96
CA GLU A 86 -0.51 -9.23 -11.35
C GLU A 86 -0.22 -10.20 -10.22
N GLN A 87 0.84 -9.95 -9.44
CA GLN A 87 1.11 -10.74 -8.23
C GLN A 87 -0.03 -10.59 -7.22
N ALA A 88 -0.54 -9.37 -7.05
CA ALA A 88 -1.68 -9.13 -6.15
C ALA A 88 -2.92 -9.88 -6.63
N LEU A 89 -3.18 -9.86 -7.93
CA LEU A 89 -4.32 -10.59 -8.51
C LEU A 89 -4.21 -12.09 -8.25
N ALA A 90 -3.02 -12.65 -8.36
CA ALA A 90 -2.78 -14.07 -8.12
C ALA A 90 -3.08 -14.48 -6.67
N LYS A 91 -3.00 -13.53 -5.73
CA LYS A 91 -3.26 -13.77 -4.31
C LYS A 91 -4.65 -13.34 -3.87
N THR A 92 -5.48 -12.83 -4.78
CA THR A 92 -6.80 -12.31 -4.46
C THR A 92 -7.86 -13.36 -4.81
N VAL A 93 -8.76 -13.62 -3.86
CA VAL A 93 -9.85 -14.56 -4.11
C VAL A 93 -10.89 -13.95 -5.04
N GLN A 94 -11.64 -14.81 -5.73
CA GLN A 94 -12.49 -14.43 -6.86
C GLN A 94 -13.63 -13.48 -6.48
N ASP A 95 -14.12 -13.57 -5.26
CA ASP A 95 -15.22 -12.73 -4.78
C ASP A 95 -14.74 -11.66 -3.79
N ALA A 96 -13.45 -11.38 -3.74
CA ALA A 96 -12.90 -10.40 -2.81
C ALA A 96 -13.40 -8.99 -3.14
N PRO A 97 -13.71 -8.18 -2.11
CA PRO A 97 -13.96 -6.76 -2.32
C PRO A 97 -12.72 -6.11 -2.95
N GLY A 98 -12.93 -5.26 -3.90
CA GLY A 98 -11.83 -4.54 -4.55
C GLY A 98 -11.14 -5.28 -5.68
N LEU A 99 -11.52 -6.54 -5.97
CA LEU A 99 -10.91 -7.29 -7.06
C LEU A 99 -11.07 -6.55 -8.40
N GLN A 100 -12.25 -6.01 -8.65
CA GLN A 100 -12.52 -5.30 -9.90
C GLN A 100 -11.63 -4.07 -10.07
N LEU A 101 -11.41 -3.32 -9.00
CA LEU A 101 -10.52 -2.16 -9.04
C LEU A 101 -9.09 -2.59 -9.33
N LEU A 102 -8.63 -3.66 -8.69
CA LEU A 102 -7.28 -4.18 -8.92
C LEU A 102 -7.11 -4.64 -10.37
N GLN A 103 -8.11 -5.34 -10.92
CA GLN A 103 -8.09 -5.73 -12.32
C GLN A 103 -8.02 -4.52 -13.25
N LEU A 104 -8.78 -3.47 -12.94
CA LEU A 104 -8.76 -2.24 -13.73
C LEU A 104 -7.38 -1.60 -13.70
N LYS A 105 -6.75 -1.53 -12.53
CA LYS A 105 -5.39 -0.98 -12.41
C LYS A 105 -4.40 -1.74 -13.29
N ALA A 106 -4.47 -3.07 -13.27
CA ALA A 106 -3.59 -3.90 -14.09
C ALA A 106 -3.89 -3.70 -15.59
N ASP A 107 -5.18 -3.71 -15.95
CA ASP A 107 -5.59 -3.60 -17.35
C ASP A 107 -5.15 -2.29 -17.98
N GLU A 108 -5.15 -1.21 -17.23
CA GLU A 108 -4.71 0.09 -17.72
C GLU A 108 -3.23 0.13 -18.09
N LEU A 109 -2.43 -0.79 -17.52
CA LEU A 109 -0.98 -0.83 -17.75
C LEU A 109 -0.55 -1.90 -18.76
N ARG A 110 -1.47 -2.76 -19.21
CA ARG A 110 -1.16 -3.79 -20.19
C ARG A 110 -0.97 -3.25 -21.60
#